data_100b97190d4cb8f02a0cd8f7ed9b3837
#
_entry.id   100b97190d4cb8f02a0cd8f7ed9b3837
#
_cell.length_a   1.000
_cell.length_b   1.000
_cell.length_c   1.000
_cell.angle_alpha   90.00
_cell.angle_beta   90.00
_cell.angle_gamma   90.00
#
_symmetry.space_group_name_H-M   'P 1'
#
loop_
_entity.id
_entity.type
_entity.pdbx_description
1 polymer ?
#
loop_
_entity_poly.entity_id
_entity_poly.type
_entity_poly.pdbx_seq_one_letter_code
_entity_poly.pdbx_strand_id
1 'polypeptide(L)'
;VIQRPNVFSDLYIYNAIALLCSAIALFAPSFNDQLARICLSLAIFFWAIGSTVTTWNSFYGQSIWPNTSDICYIIFYPLVLFGLIRALTAKREFRAMEIVDVVIIIGGVSTLIAALFLKSAMTHFIGNSTTVFLSIVYPIGDIVLLSMALIIVLVQRRAVRSLLFLLGIAIFAATDFYFLYKSATTGYTFAQLTDDGWLLALIFMAEALWHHGGEVEVSEKIIATFTTSAMIFSGVILTISAINPEIIPKVALIPAVATVALSMVRLAAALSQARSASASLALARIDELTGLANRRSFLAQIENLKSDSGTLLLLDLDGFKRVNDTLGHQAGDELLRQISLRFSRVVPYGSLLARLGGDEFGVVIPGGVRHGQEVAQALTSTVSYPFIVEGHEVTVGVSIGRVVNDGSIDLMRRADTAMYEAKRSGGGTVLWKP
;
A
#
# COMPACT_ATOMS: atom_id res chain seq x y z
N VAL A 1 4.88 -36.02 -37.65
CA VAL A 1 6.01 -36.96 -37.55
C VAL A 1 6.03 -37.44 -36.10
N ILE A 2 5.66 -38.70 -35.84
CA ILE A 2 5.75 -39.29 -34.50
C ILE A 2 7.26 -39.55 -34.29
N GLN A 3 7.91 -38.73 -33.50
CA GLN A 3 9.28 -39.00 -33.05
C GLN A 3 9.26 -40.26 -32.20
N ARG A 4 10.12 -41.23 -32.52
CA ARG A 4 10.28 -42.40 -31.65
C ARG A 4 11.23 -42.05 -30.50
N PRO A 5 10.91 -42.46 -29.27
CA PRO A 5 11.78 -42.21 -28.13
C PRO A 5 13.21 -42.67 -28.40
N ASN A 6 14.19 -41.82 -28.14
CA ASN A 6 15.60 -42.10 -28.34
C ASN A 6 16.37 -41.81 -27.04
N VAL A 7 17.03 -42.82 -26.49
CA VAL A 7 17.79 -42.72 -25.24
C VAL A 7 18.82 -41.59 -25.29
N PHE A 8 19.49 -41.41 -26.41
CA PHE A 8 20.54 -40.40 -26.51
C PHE A 8 19.98 -38.98 -26.52
N SER A 9 18.93 -38.69 -27.29
CA SER A 9 18.31 -37.37 -27.32
C SER A 9 17.55 -37.06 -26.03
N ASP A 10 16.73 -37.99 -25.58
CA ASP A 10 15.71 -37.69 -24.58
C ASP A 10 16.23 -37.87 -23.14
N LEU A 11 17.14 -38.82 -22.90
CA LEU A 11 17.74 -39.02 -21.59
C LEU A 11 18.99 -38.15 -21.39
N TYR A 12 19.90 -38.14 -22.37
CA TYR A 12 21.19 -37.45 -22.18
C TYR A 12 21.14 -35.97 -22.62
N ILE A 13 20.78 -35.69 -23.88
CA ILE A 13 20.85 -34.31 -24.39
C ILE A 13 19.83 -33.42 -23.69
N TYR A 14 18.57 -33.84 -23.62
CA TYR A 14 17.48 -33.06 -23.01
C TYR A 14 17.79 -32.71 -21.56
N ASN A 15 18.15 -33.68 -20.74
CA ASN A 15 18.44 -33.45 -19.33
C ASN A 15 19.76 -32.70 -19.10
N ALA A 16 20.77 -32.91 -20.00
CA ALA A 16 21.98 -32.10 -19.96
C ALA A 16 21.73 -30.63 -20.23
N ILE A 17 20.83 -30.30 -21.17
CA ILE A 17 20.42 -28.89 -21.41
C ILE A 17 19.67 -28.35 -20.19
N ALA A 18 18.77 -29.10 -19.57
CA ALA A 18 18.07 -28.68 -18.36
C ALA A 18 19.04 -28.39 -17.19
N LEU A 19 20.04 -29.26 -16.97
CA LEU A 19 21.11 -29.06 -15.99
C LEU A 19 21.99 -27.84 -16.33
N LEU A 20 22.28 -27.65 -17.63
CA LEU A 20 23.00 -26.46 -18.08
C LEU A 20 22.23 -25.16 -17.81
N CYS A 21 20.90 -25.14 -17.98
CA CYS A 21 20.07 -24.02 -17.62
C CYS A 21 20.20 -23.68 -16.12
N SER A 22 20.23 -24.70 -15.24
CA SER A 22 20.48 -24.48 -13.81
C SER A 22 21.87 -23.86 -13.57
N ALA A 23 22.90 -24.34 -14.19
CA ALA A 23 24.25 -23.80 -14.06
C ALA A 23 24.32 -22.35 -14.59
N ILE A 24 23.73 -22.06 -15.76
CA ILE A 24 23.64 -20.71 -16.33
C ILE A 24 22.92 -19.79 -15.36
N ALA A 25 21.81 -20.21 -14.77
CA ALA A 25 21.08 -19.45 -13.79
C ALA A 25 21.92 -19.12 -12.53
N LEU A 26 22.73 -20.09 -12.06
CA LEU A 26 23.58 -19.92 -10.87
C LEU A 26 24.67 -18.85 -11.07
N PHE A 27 25.23 -18.76 -12.27
CA PHE A 27 26.33 -17.85 -12.58
C PHE A 27 25.86 -16.51 -13.17
N ALA A 28 24.57 -16.20 -13.19
CA ALA A 28 24.05 -14.97 -13.76
C ALA A 28 24.56 -13.72 -13.00
N PRO A 29 25.32 -12.83 -13.64
CA PRO A 29 25.97 -11.68 -12.96
C PRO A 29 25.01 -10.53 -12.69
N SER A 30 23.92 -10.44 -13.45
CA SER A 30 22.98 -9.32 -13.39
C SER A 30 22.00 -9.37 -12.23
N PHE A 31 22.05 -10.43 -11.41
CA PHE A 31 21.13 -10.65 -10.32
C PHE A 31 21.77 -10.28 -8.97
N ASN A 32 21.43 -9.13 -8.44
CA ASN A 32 22.03 -8.59 -7.20
C ASN A 32 21.64 -9.37 -5.93
N ASP A 33 20.50 -10.07 -5.93
CA ASP A 33 20.09 -10.91 -4.79
C ASP A 33 20.63 -12.33 -4.97
N GLN A 34 21.70 -12.65 -4.25
CA GLN A 34 22.37 -13.94 -4.31
C GLN A 34 21.45 -15.10 -3.91
N LEU A 35 20.60 -14.91 -2.91
CA LEU A 35 19.71 -15.95 -2.41
C LEU A 35 18.57 -16.23 -3.41
N ALA A 36 18.01 -15.21 -4.03
CA ALA A 36 17.02 -15.37 -5.10
C ALA A 36 17.58 -16.14 -6.28
N ARG A 37 18.82 -15.80 -6.71
CA ARG A 37 19.54 -16.50 -7.78
C ARG A 37 19.76 -17.98 -7.45
N ILE A 38 20.22 -18.28 -6.24
CA ILE A 38 20.43 -19.66 -5.79
C ILE A 38 19.12 -20.44 -5.79
N CYS A 39 18.04 -19.87 -5.26
CA CYS A 39 16.73 -20.54 -5.22
C CYS A 39 16.20 -20.84 -6.62
N LEU A 40 16.30 -19.89 -7.56
CA LEU A 40 15.86 -20.10 -8.95
C LEU A 40 16.71 -21.15 -9.67
N SER A 41 18.04 -21.13 -9.45
CA SER A 41 18.93 -22.17 -9.99
C SER A 41 18.60 -23.54 -9.42
N LEU A 42 18.41 -23.66 -8.09
CA LEU A 42 18.03 -24.90 -7.43
C LEU A 42 16.66 -25.41 -7.90
N ALA A 43 15.72 -24.53 -8.16
CA ALA A 43 14.44 -24.94 -8.73
C ALA A 43 14.62 -25.66 -10.08
N ILE A 44 15.34 -25.02 -11.00
CA ILE A 44 15.66 -25.63 -12.31
C ILE A 44 16.44 -26.96 -12.14
N PHE A 45 17.37 -27.02 -11.19
CA PHE A 45 18.13 -28.21 -10.86
C PHE A 45 17.24 -29.37 -10.41
N PHE A 46 16.35 -29.13 -9.44
CA PHE A 46 15.43 -30.17 -8.96
C PHE A 46 14.49 -30.62 -10.08
N TRP A 47 13.98 -29.69 -10.88
CA TRP A 47 13.18 -30.08 -12.05
C TRP A 47 13.97 -30.99 -13.01
N ALA A 48 15.22 -30.65 -13.32
CA ALA A 48 16.07 -31.47 -14.21
C ALA A 48 16.35 -32.84 -13.63
N ILE A 49 16.57 -32.97 -12.33
CA ILE A 49 16.72 -34.28 -11.66
C ILE A 49 15.42 -35.08 -11.76
N GLY A 50 14.26 -34.47 -11.49
CA GLY A 50 12.97 -35.12 -11.65
C GLY A 50 12.74 -35.64 -13.05
N SER A 51 13.04 -34.83 -14.07
CA SER A 51 12.97 -35.18 -15.48
C SER A 51 13.92 -36.35 -15.83
N THR A 52 15.15 -36.31 -15.32
CA THR A 52 16.12 -37.42 -15.54
C THR A 52 15.60 -38.73 -14.99
N VAL A 53 15.06 -38.73 -13.76
CA VAL A 53 14.47 -39.93 -13.13
C VAL A 53 13.26 -40.44 -13.91
N THR A 54 12.35 -39.53 -14.31
CA THR A 54 11.16 -39.90 -15.10
C THR A 54 11.55 -40.51 -16.44
N THR A 55 12.50 -39.89 -17.13
CA THR A 55 13.01 -40.38 -18.43
C THR A 55 13.70 -41.74 -18.30
N TRP A 56 14.54 -41.92 -17.27
CA TRP A 56 15.18 -43.19 -16.97
C TRP A 56 14.16 -44.31 -16.74
N ASN A 57 13.17 -44.05 -15.87
CA ASN A 57 12.11 -45.00 -15.57
C ASN A 57 11.31 -45.40 -16.82
N SER A 58 11.10 -44.45 -17.75
CA SER A 58 10.38 -44.68 -19.00
C SER A 58 11.14 -45.59 -19.97
N PHE A 59 12.48 -45.51 -20.03
CA PHE A 59 13.32 -46.35 -20.91
C PHE A 59 13.62 -47.71 -20.33
N TYR A 60 13.91 -47.80 -19.03
CA TYR A 60 14.42 -49.02 -18.40
C TYR A 60 13.40 -49.78 -17.56
N GLY A 61 12.17 -49.24 -17.41
CA GLY A 61 11.05 -49.92 -16.75
C GLY A 61 11.26 -50.22 -15.26
N GLN A 62 12.31 -49.68 -14.66
CA GLN A 62 12.64 -49.87 -13.24
C GLN A 62 12.57 -48.55 -12.53
N SER A 63 11.74 -48.50 -11.49
CA SER A 63 11.74 -47.36 -10.57
C SER A 63 12.93 -47.47 -9.62
N ILE A 64 14.04 -46.76 -9.90
CA ILE A 64 15.22 -46.77 -9.03
C ILE A 64 14.85 -46.16 -7.65
N TRP A 65 14.01 -45.14 -7.63
CA TRP A 65 13.49 -44.52 -6.42
C TRP A 65 12.04 -44.10 -6.67
N PRO A 66 11.05 -44.83 -6.11
CA PRO A 66 9.64 -44.44 -6.25
C PRO A 66 9.39 -43.03 -5.69
N ASN A 67 8.59 -42.25 -6.35
CA ASN A 67 8.18 -40.88 -6.00
C ASN A 67 9.29 -39.79 -6.03
N THR A 68 10.53 -40.11 -6.41
CA THR A 68 11.62 -39.11 -6.42
C THR A 68 11.37 -37.99 -7.44
N SER A 69 10.88 -38.36 -8.64
CA SER A 69 10.50 -37.35 -9.65
C SER A 69 9.43 -36.39 -9.13
N ASP A 70 8.40 -36.91 -8.50
CA ASP A 70 7.28 -36.10 -7.97
C ASP A 70 7.74 -35.18 -6.88
N ILE A 71 8.59 -35.63 -5.96
CA ILE A 71 9.19 -34.80 -4.91
C ILE A 71 10.01 -33.67 -5.52
N CYS A 72 10.83 -33.97 -6.54
CA CYS A 72 11.64 -32.98 -7.23
C CYS A 72 10.78 -31.91 -7.92
N TYR A 73 9.71 -32.32 -8.58
CA TYR A 73 8.78 -31.41 -9.23
C TYR A 73 8.01 -30.56 -8.22
N ILE A 74 7.59 -31.10 -7.07
CA ILE A 74 6.93 -30.31 -6.01
C ILE A 74 7.88 -29.26 -5.43
N ILE A 75 9.17 -29.59 -5.21
CA ILE A 75 10.17 -28.66 -4.68
C ILE A 75 10.43 -27.46 -5.64
N PHE A 76 10.27 -27.67 -6.94
CA PHE A 76 10.42 -26.62 -7.94
C PHE A 76 9.54 -25.39 -7.64
N TYR A 77 8.26 -25.57 -7.34
CA TYR A 77 7.29 -24.47 -7.18
C TYR A 77 7.62 -23.51 -6.02
N PRO A 78 7.86 -23.96 -4.78
CA PRO A 78 8.21 -23.07 -3.70
C PRO A 78 9.54 -22.35 -3.90
N LEU A 79 10.52 -23.01 -4.54
CA LEU A 79 11.81 -22.39 -4.85
C LEU A 79 11.68 -21.28 -5.89
N VAL A 80 10.91 -21.50 -6.98
CA VAL A 80 10.63 -20.46 -7.97
C VAL A 80 9.86 -19.33 -7.33
N LEU A 81 8.79 -19.62 -6.58
CA LEU A 81 7.98 -18.60 -5.92
C LEU A 81 8.81 -17.73 -4.97
N PHE A 82 9.61 -18.35 -4.11
CA PHE A 82 10.49 -17.65 -3.19
C PHE A 82 11.53 -16.80 -3.93
N GLY A 83 12.16 -17.36 -4.97
CA GLY A 83 13.12 -16.65 -5.82
C GLY A 83 12.50 -15.42 -6.49
N LEU A 84 11.29 -15.54 -7.03
CA LEU A 84 10.56 -14.44 -7.66
C LEU A 84 10.16 -13.37 -6.66
N ILE A 85 9.66 -13.72 -5.47
CA ILE A 85 9.34 -12.77 -4.39
C ILE A 85 10.58 -11.97 -4.01
N ARG A 86 11.71 -12.64 -3.77
CA ARG A 86 12.96 -11.97 -3.45
C ARG A 86 13.49 -11.10 -4.59
N ALA A 87 13.29 -11.49 -5.83
CA ALA A 87 13.64 -10.69 -6.99
C ALA A 87 12.91 -9.33 -7.02
N LEU A 88 11.68 -9.28 -6.50
CA LEU A 88 10.91 -8.05 -6.34
C LEU A 88 11.40 -7.23 -5.14
N THR A 89 11.74 -7.89 -4.02
CA THR A 89 12.03 -7.23 -2.74
C THR A 89 13.47 -6.74 -2.62
N ALA A 90 14.41 -7.23 -3.44
CA ALA A 90 15.86 -7.01 -3.30
C ALA A 90 16.31 -5.53 -3.35
N LYS A 91 15.49 -4.63 -3.86
CA LYS A 91 15.78 -3.17 -3.95
C LYS A 91 14.90 -2.30 -3.05
N ARG A 92 13.91 -2.86 -2.36
CA ARG A 92 12.95 -2.12 -1.53
C ARG A 92 12.45 -2.98 -0.38
N GLU A 93 12.42 -2.43 0.81
CA GLU A 93 11.68 -3.02 1.93
C GLU A 93 10.17 -2.83 1.68
N PHE A 94 9.50 -3.93 1.38
CA PHE A 94 8.04 -3.91 1.26
C PHE A 94 7.42 -3.75 2.65
N ARG A 95 6.51 -2.81 2.77
CA ARG A 95 5.67 -2.70 3.96
C ARG A 95 4.77 -3.94 4.05
N ALA A 96 4.45 -4.39 5.26
CA ALA A 96 3.61 -5.57 5.48
C ALA A 96 2.30 -5.54 4.67
N MET A 97 1.70 -4.36 4.50
CA MET A 97 0.46 -4.19 3.71
C MET A 97 0.67 -4.37 2.21
N GLU A 98 1.82 -4.02 1.67
CA GLU A 98 2.14 -4.25 0.25
C GLU A 98 2.27 -5.76 -0.04
N ILE A 99 2.81 -6.53 0.91
CA ILE A 99 2.84 -8.00 0.81
C ILE A 99 1.42 -8.57 0.82
N VAL A 100 0.55 -8.07 1.68
CA VAL A 100 -0.86 -8.47 1.71
C VAL A 100 -1.55 -8.16 0.38
N ASP A 101 -1.31 -6.99 -0.22
CA ASP A 101 -1.84 -6.62 -1.53
C ASP A 101 -1.38 -7.60 -2.63
N VAL A 102 -0.11 -7.98 -2.65
CA VAL A 102 0.44 -8.98 -3.59
C VAL A 102 -0.25 -10.34 -3.41
N VAL A 103 -0.42 -10.80 -2.16
CA VAL A 103 -1.08 -12.09 -1.88
C VAL A 103 -2.55 -12.07 -2.28
N ILE A 104 -3.26 -10.95 -2.09
CA ILE A 104 -4.64 -10.77 -2.56
C ILE A 104 -4.72 -10.89 -4.08
N ILE A 105 -3.82 -10.24 -4.82
CA ILE A 105 -3.81 -10.30 -6.28
C ILE A 105 -3.52 -11.71 -6.76
N ILE A 106 -2.51 -12.39 -6.19
CA ILE A 106 -2.19 -13.78 -6.50
C ILE A 106 -3.42 -14.67 -6.26
N GLY A 107 -4.05 -14.53 -5.11
CA GLY A 107 -5.24 -15.31 -4.75
C GLY A 107 -6.41 -15.08 -5.71
N GLY A 108 -6.68 -13.83 -6.10
CA GLY A 108 -7.74 -13.49 -7.05
C GLY A 108 -7.49 -14.05 -8.45
N VAL A 109 -6.26 -13.89 -8.98
CA VAL A 109 -5.87 -14.46 -10.28
C VAL A 109 -5.92 -15.98 -10.23
N SER A 110 -5.39 -16.60 -9.16
CA SER A 110 -5.45 -18.04 -8.95
C SER A 110 -6.90 -18.55 -8.91
N THR A 111 -7.80 -17.83 -8.24
CA THR A 111 -9.24 -18.15 -8.22
C THR A 111 -9.84 -18.15 -9.63
N LEU A 112 -9.55 -17.11 -10.41
CA LEU A 112 -10.10 -16.96 -11.77
C LEU A 112 -9.61 -18.10 -12.68
N ILE A 113 -8.29 -18.36 -12.71
CA ILE A 113 -7.71 -19.38 -13.55
C ILE A 113 -8.18 -20.79 -13.12
N ALA A 114 -8.23 -21.06 -11.81
CA ALA A 114 -8.75 -22.32 -11.29
C ALA A 114 -10.20 -22.54 -11.66
N ALA A 115 -11.04 -21.52 -11.59
CA ALA A 115 -12.44 -21.61 -11.97
C ALA A 115 -12.64 -21.89 -13.46
N LEU A 116 -11.81 -21.31 -14.33
CA LEU A 116 -11.92 -21.45 -15.79
C LEU A 116 -11.35 -22.78 -16.30
N PHE A 117 -10.20 -23.21 -15.80
CA PHE A 117 -9.43 -24.30 -16.41
C PHE A 117 -9.47 -25.61 -15.62
N LEU A 118 -9.59 -25.56 -14.29
CA LEU A 118 -9.41 -26.75 -13.46
C LEU A 118 -10.57 -27.74 -13.57
N LYS A 119 -11.78 -27.30 -13.90
CA LYS A 119 -12.94 -28.19 -14.06
C LYS A 119 -12.71 -29.20 -15.18
N SER A 120 -12.20 -28.75 -16.34
CA SER A 120 -11.93 -29.62 -17.48
C SER A 120 -10.82 -30.62 -17.18
N ALA A 121 -9.87 -30.26 -16.36
CA ALA A 121 -8.77 -31.16 -15.95
C ALA A 121 -9.26 -32.24 -14.95
N MET A 122 -10.10 -31.87 -13.98
CA MET A 122 -10.52 -32.76 -12.88
C MET A 122 -11.54 -33.83 -13.27
N THR A 123 -12.35 -33.62 -14.30
CA THR A 123 -13.43 -34.56 -14.69
C THR A 123 -12.92 -35.89 -15.28
N HIS A 124 -11.64 -36.00 -15.62
CA HIS A 124 -11.05 -37.14 -16.33
C HIS A 124 -10.05 -37.97 -15.51
N PHE A 125 -9.77 -37.56 -14.23
CA PHE A 125 -8.80 -38.29 -13.42
C PHE A 125 -9.44 -39.45 -12.66
N ILE A 126 -9.20 -40.69 -13.18
CA ILE A 126 -9.47 -41.94 -12.47
C ILE A 126 -8.09 -42.54 -12.16
N GLY A 127 -7.66 -42.49 -10.90
CA GLY A 127 -6.33 -42.99 -10.52
C GLY A 127 -6.13 -43.18 -9.03
N ASN A 128 -4.93 -43.59 -8.65
CA ASN A 128 -4.48 -43.71 -7.26
C ASN A 128 -4.47 -42.31 -6.58
N SER A 129 -4.65 -42.27 -5.25
CA SER A 129 -4.70 -41.06 -4.47
C SER A 129 -3.52 -40.10 -4.72
N THR A 130 -2.33 -40.62 -4.95
CA THR A 130 -1.13 -39.81 -5.27
C THR A 130 -1.24 -39.15 -6.64
N THR A 131 -1.68 -39.87 -7.65
CA THR A 131 -1.86 -39.32 -9.02
C THR A 131 -2.91 -38.22 -9.03
N VAL A 132 -4.02 -38.41 -8.30
CA VAL A 132 -5.09 -37.36 -8.15
C VAL A 132 -4.54 -36.16 -7.42
N PHE A 133 -3.73 -36.34 -6.37
CA PHE A 133 -3.11 -35.26 -5.62
C PHE A 133 -2.18 -34.42 -6.50
N LEU A 134 -1.28 -35.06 -7.25
CA LEU A 134 -0.31 -34.39 -8.12
C LEU A 134 -0.99 -33.64 -9.27
N SER A 135 -2.04 -34.23 -9.86
CA SER A 135 -2.82 -33.56 -10.91
C SER A 135 -3.58 -32.31 -10.44
N ILE A 136 -3.67 -32.12 -9.13
CA ILE A 136 -4.22 -30.89 -8.53
C ILE A 136 -3.10 -29.90 -8.17
N VAL A 137 -1.98 -30.40 -7.63
CA VAL A 137 -0.89 -29.56 -7.11
C VAL A 137 -0.15 -28.86 -8.23
N TYR A 138 0.16 -29.52 -9.35
CA TYR A 138 0.88 -28.89 -10.45
C TYR A 138 0.13 -27.74 -11.08
N PRO A 139 -1.13 -27.87 -11.53
CA PRO A 139 -1.89 -26.72 -12.05
C PRO A 139 -2.03 -25.57 -11.07
N ILE A 140 -2.19 -25.85 -9.77
CA ILE A 140 -2.25 -24.80 -8.76
C ILE A 140 -0.91 -24.06 -8.67
N GLY A 141 0.20 -24.81 -8.65
CA GLY A 141 1.55 -24.26 -8.66
C GLY A 141 1.77 -23.35 -9.86
N ASP A 142 1.43 -23.81 -11.06
CA ASP A 142 1.55 -23.06 -12.31
C ASP A 142 0.74 -21.77 -12.28
N ILE A 143 -0.50 -21.84 -11.80
CA ILE A 143 -1.39 -20.69 -11.67
C ILE A 143 -0.79 -19.64 -10.73
N VAL A 144 -0.24 -20.08 -9.59
CA VAL A 144 0.40 -19.19 -8.62
C VAL A 144 1.65 -18.54 -9.22
N LEU A 145 2.51 -19.32 -9.89
CA LEU A 145 3.70 -18.80 -10.53
C LEU A 145 3.38 -17.82 -11.66
N LEU A 146 2.41 -18.15 -12.52
CA LEU A 146 1.97 -17.29 -13.60
C LEU A 146 1.38 -15.97 -13.08
N SER A 147 0.58 -16.03 -12.01
CA SER A 147 0.04 -14.86 -11.34
C SER A 147 1.15 -13.97 -10.79
N MET A 148 2.16 -14.58 -10.15
CA MET A 148 3.31 -13.85 -9.62
C MET A 148 4.15 -13.22 -10.73
N ALA A 149 4.43 -13.96 -11.82
CA ALA A 149 5.18 -13.43 -12.96
C ALA A 149 4.45 -12.23 -13.62
N LEU A 150 3.13 -12.30 -13.73
CA LEU A 150 2.31 -11.20 -14.24
C LEU A 150 2.43 -9.96 -13.33
N ILE A 151 2.35 -10.12 -12.02
CA ILE A 151 2.54 -9.02 -11.05
C ILE A 151 3.91 -8.39 -11.22
N ILE A 152 4.97 -9.20 -11.39
CA ILE A 152 6.33 -8.70 -11.60
C ILE A 152 6.39 -7.81 -12.84
N VAL A 153 5.78 -8.21 -13.94
CA VAL A 153 5.73 -7.40 -15.18
C VAL A 153 4.98 -6.09 -14.98
N LEU A 154 3.88 -6.11 -14.21
CA LEU A 154 3.08 -4.91 -13.91
C LEU A 154 3.82 -3.92 -12.99
N VAL A 155 4.63 -4.43 -12.06
CA VAL A 155 5.36 -3.66 -11.06
C VAL A 155 6.72 -3.18 -11.59
N GLN A 156 7.43 -4.02 -12.35
CA GLN A 156 8.71 -3.70 -12.98
C GLN A 156 8.50 -3.29 -14.44
N ARG A 157 8.12 -2.06 -14.67
CA ARG A 157 7.84 -1.56 -16.03
C ARG A 157 9.01 -1.80 -16.99
N ARG A 158 8.70 -2.43 -18.14
CA ARG A 158 9.59 -2.60 -19.31
C ARG A 158 10.90 -3.37 -19.05
N ALA A 159 10.99 -4.17 -18.00
CA ALA A 159 12.16 -5.00 -17.77
C ALA A 159 12.12 -6.26 -18.67
N VAL A 160 13.12 -6.46 -19.49
CA VAL A 160 13.29 -7.68 -20.32
C VAL A 160 13.27 -8.92 -19.43
N ARG A 161 13.90 -8.86 -18.25
CA ARG A 161 13.89 -9.92 -17.25
C ARG A 161 12.47 -10.38 -16.92
N SER A 162 11.58 -9.44 -16.59
CA SER A 162 10.22 -9.74 -16.16
C SER A 162 9.40 -10.37 -17.28
N LEU A 163 9.60 -9.90 -18.52
CA LEU A 163 8.93 -10.44 -19.70
C LEU A 163 9.42 -11.87 -20.01
N LEU A 164 10.72 -12.13 -19.89
CA LEU A 164 11.30 -13.47 -20.10
C LEU A 164 10.82 -14.45 -19.03
N PHE A 165 10.75 -14.03 -17.75
CA PHE A 165 10.15 -14.86 -16.71
C PHE A 165 8.67 -15.16 -16.97
N LEU A 166 7.88 -14.15 -17.34
CA LEU A 166 6.48 -14.35 -17.69
C LEU A 166 6.33 -15.32 -18.86
N LEU A 167 7.12 -15.13 -19.90
CA LEU A 167 7.09 -16.01 -21.08
C LEU A 167 7.49 -17.45 -20.72
N GLY A 168 8.58 -17.63 -19.95
CA GLY A 168 9.02 -18.94 -19.51
C GLY A 168 7.97 -19.65 -18.65
N ILE A 169 7.42 -18.98 -17.67
CA ILE A 169 6.38 -19.55 -16.80
C ILE A 169 5.08 -19.81 -17.57
N ALA A 170 4.70 -18.95 -18.52
CA ALA A 170 3.53 -19.17 -19.36
C ALA A 170 3.68 -20.39 -20.27
N ILE A 171 4.86 -20.59 -20.87
CA ILE A 171 5.16 -21.79 -21.67
C ILE A 171 5.15 -23.03 -20.77
N PHE A 172 5.74 -22.95 -19.56
CA PHE A 172 5.76 -24.03 -18.59
C PHE A 172 4.33 -24.49 -18.24
N ALA A 173 3.51 -23.54 -17.80
CA ALA A 173 2.11 -23.79 -17.45
C ALA A 173 1.30 -24.35 -18.64
N ALA A 174 1.48 -23.79 -19.84
CA ALA A 174 0.78 -24.27 -21.03
C ALA A 174 1.18 -25.73 -21.36
N THR A 175 2.46 -26.09 -21.18
CA THR A 175 2.97 -27.45 -21.38
C THR A 175 2.39 -28.42 -20.34
N ASP A 176 2.33 -27.99 -19.06
CA ASP A 176 1.73 -28.79 -17.97
C ASP A 176 0.23 -29.03 -18.19
N PHE A 177 -0.51 -27.98 -18.55
CA PHE A 177 -1.94 -28.13 -18.89
C PHE A 177 -2.17 -29.03 -20.09
N TYR A 178 -1.33 -28.95 -21.12
CA TYR A 178 -1.41 -29.84 -22.28
C TYR A 178 -1.07 -31.28 -21.90
N PHE A 179 -0.02 -31.50 -21.10
CA PHE A 179 0.33 -32.81 -20.57
C PHE A 179 -0.86 -33.43 -19.80
N LEU A 180 -1.47 -32.67 -18.90
CA LEU A 180 -2.63 -33.13 -18.14
C LEU A 180 -3.82 -33.47 -19.04
N TYR A 181 -4.13 -32.62 -20.02
CA TYR A 181 -5.17 -32.87 -20.99
C TYR A 181 -4.91 -34.17 -21.79
N LYS A 182 -3.69 -34.38 -22.27
CA LYS A 182 -3.31 -35.60 -23.00
C LYS A 182 -3.36 -36.85 -22.11
N SER A 183 -2.84 -36.78 -20.92
CA SER A 183 -2.87 -37.87 -19.94
C SER A 183 -4.31 -38.29 -19.60
N ALA A 184 -5.23 -37.32 -19.55
CA ALA A 184 -6.64 -37.58 -19.24
C ALA A 184 -7.45 -38.15 -20.45
N THR A 185 -7.09 -37.82 -21.68
CA THR A 185 -7.92 -38.12 -22.85
C THR A 185 -7.38 -39.27 -23.73
N THR A 186 -6.17 -39.11 -24.27
CA THR A 186 -5.63 -40.04 -25.29
C THR A 186 -4.48 -40.89 -24.78
N GLY A 187 -4.08 -40.69 -23.54
CA GLY A 187 -2.83 -41.24 -22.99
C GLY A 187 -1.61 -40.42 -23.46
N TYR A 188 -0.75 -40.10 -22.50
CA TYR A 188 0.52 -39.46 -22.80
C TYR A 188 1.54 -40.46 -23.24
N THR A 189 2.23 -40.21 -24.35
CA THR A 189 3.37 -40.97 -24.82
C THR A 189 4.60 -40.07 -24.69
N PHE A 190 5.66 -40.60 -24.06
CA PHE A 190 6.91 -39.92 -23.86
C PHE A 190 7.61 -39.56 -25.21
N ALA A 191 8.46 -38.54 -25.22
CA ALA A 191 9.20 -38.01 -26.37
C ALA A 191 8.28 -37.37 -27.45
N GLN A 192 7.33 -36.56 -27.06
CA GLN A 192 6.54 -35.70 -27.95
C GLN A 192 7.15 -34.31 -28.05
N LEU A 193 6.84 -33.62 -29.12
CA LEU A 193 7.25 -32.20 -29.35
C LEU A 193 6.84 -31.26 -28.19
N THR A 194 5.82 -31.65 -27.42
CA THR A 194 5.35 -30.94 -26.24
C THR A 194 6.31 -31.00 -25.06
N ASP A 195 7.16 -32.03 -25.00
CA ASP A 195 8.14 -32.14 -23.93
C ASP A 195 9.23 -31.09 -24.08
N ASP A 196 9.50 -30.63 -25.30
CA ASP A 196 10.40 -29.53 -25.61
C ASP A 196 9.89 -28.20 -25.01
N GLY A 197 8.58 -28.08 -24.72
CA GLY A 197 7.97 -26.89 -24.09
C GLY A 197 8.54 -26.64 -22.70
N TRP A 198 8.74 -27.67 -21.88
CA TRP A 198 9.35 -27.48 -20.56
C TRP A 198 10.80 -27.01 -20.66
N LEU A 199 11.58 -27.63 -21.61
CA LEU A 199 12.95 -27.20 -21.81
C LEU A 199 13.06 -25.76 -22.27
N LEU A 200 12.21 -25.36 -23.23
CA LEU A 200 12.12 -23.98 -23.70
C LEU A 200 11.78 -23.01 -22.56
N ALA A 201 10.86 -23.38 -21.68
CA ALA A 201 10.50 -22.62 -20.51
C ALA A 201 11.68 -22.39 -19.57
N LEU A 202 12.46 -23.47 -19.27
CA LEU A 202 13.65 -23.37 -18.44
C LEU A 202 14.74 -22.49 -19.06
N ILE A 203 14.89 -22.53 -20.39
CA ILE A 203 15.84 -21.67 -21.13
C ILE A 203 15.44 -20.19 -20.92
N PHE A 204 14.16 -19.82 -21.11
CA PHE A 204 13.70 -18.46 -20.87
C PHE A 204 13.85 -18.01 -19.42
N MET A 205 13.60 -18.91 -18.46
CA MET A 205 13.78 -18.61 -17.04
C MET A 205 15.26 -18.40 -16.69
N ALA A 206 16.17 -19.22 -17.24
CA ALA A 206 17.61 -19.06 -17.04
C ALA A 206 18.14 -17.79 -17.69
N GLU A 207 17.72 -17.51 -18.93
CA GLU A 207 18.08 -16.29 -19.67
C GLU A 207 17.59 -15.02 -18.96
N ALA A 208 16.40 -15.05 -18.38
CA ALA A 208 15.85 -13.93 -17.61
C ALA A 208 16.81 -13.43 -16.52
N LEU A 209 17.57 -14.30 -15.89
CA LEU A 209 18.52 -13.98 -14.82
C LEU A 209 19.73 -13.17 -15.29
N TRP A 210 20.07 -13.22 -16.58
CA TRP A 210 21.17 -12.47 -17.19
C TRP A 210 20.78 -11.02 -17.51
N HIS A 211 19.50 -10.67 -17.50
CA HIS A 211 19.01 -9.34 -17.77
C HIS A 211 18.82 -8.53 -16.47
N HIS A 212 18.99 -7.22 -16.57
CA HIS A 212 18.75 -6.31 -15.46
C HIS A 212 17.25 -6.20 -15.16
N GLY A 213 16.89 -6.17 -13.88
CA GLY A 213 15.53 -5.87 -13.44
C GLY A 213 15.21 -4.39 -13.66
N GLY A 214 13.97 -4.08 -13.99
CA GLY A 214 13.48 -2.71 -14.08
C GLY A 214 13.42 -2.02 -12.71
N GLU A 215 13.26 -0.71 -12.74
CA GLU A 215 12.91 0.04 -11.54
C GLU A 215 11.52 -0.38 -11.06
N VAL A 216 11.38 -0.53 -9.75
CA VAL A 216 10.11 -0.87 -9.13
C VAL A 216 9.32 0.41 -8.96
N GLU A 217 8.45 0.72 -9.91
CA GLU A 217 7.54 1.87 -9.84
C GLU A 217 6.14 1.37 -9.49
N VAL A 218 5.87 1.30 -8.19
CA VAL A 218 4.59 0.84 -7.69
C VAL A 218 3.60 2.00 -7.67
N SER A 219 2.69 2.05 -8.63
CA SER A 219 1.57 2.98 -8.58
C SER A 219 0.52 2.44 -7.60
N GLU A 220 0.26 3.16 -6.49
CA GLU A 220 -0.77 2.81 -5.51
C GLU A 220 -2.16 2.62 -6.15
N LYS A 221 -2.47 3.41 -7.20
CA LYS A 221 -3.72 3.29 -7.95
C LYS A 221 -3.83 1.95 -8.68
N ILE A 222 -2.73 1.48 -9.29
CA ILE A 222 -2.71 0.20 -10.01
C ILE A 222 -2.92 -0.94 -9.02
N ILE A 223 -2.20 -0.96 -7.89
CA ILE A 223 -2.38 -1.99 -6.86
C ILE A 223 -3.81 -1.99 -6.31
N ALA A 224 -4.34 -0.82 -5.95
CA ALA A 224 -5.69 -0.71 -5.44
C ALA A 224 -6.74 -1.22 -6.45
N THR A 225 -6.54 -0.98 -7.75
CA THR A 225 -7.42 -1.48 -8.80
C THR A 225 -7.36 -3.01 -8.88
N PHE A 226 -6.17 -3.59 -8.87
CA PHE A 226 -6.01 -5.05 -8.95
C PHE A 226 -6.50 -5.77 -7.69
N THR A 227 -6.23 -5.25 -6.50
CA THR A 227 -6.73 -5.84 -5.24
C THR A 227 -8.25 -5.78 -5.16
N THR A 228 -8.85 -4.66 -5.57
CA THR A 228 -10.31 -4.52 -5.63
C THR A 228 -10.92 -5.47 -6.66
N SER A 229 -10.32 -5.57 -7.84
CA SER A 229 -10.76 -6.52 -8.88
C SER A 229 -10.65 -7.96 -8.40
N ALA A 230 -9.55 -8.34 -7.76
CA ALA A 230 -9.35 -9.67 -7.19
C ALA A 230 -10.43 -10.03 -6.16
N MET A 231 -10.76 -9.08 -5.28
CA MET A 231 -11.84 -9.25 -4.29
C MET A 231 -13.20 -9.44 -4.96
N ILE A 232 -13.54 -8.60 -5.96
CA ILE A 232 -14.81 -8.69 -6.69
C ILE A 232 -14.93 -10.03 -7.41
N PHE A 233 -13.91 -10.43 -8.17
CA PHE A 233 -13.91 -11.70 -8.88
C PHE A 233 -14.03 -12.89 -7.94
N SER A 234 -13.29 -12.90 -6.84
CA SER A 234 -13.39 -13.96 -5.84
C SER A 234 -14.79 -14.01 -5.21
N GLY A 235 -15.40 -12.86 -4.91
CA GLY A 235 -16.78 -12.78 -4.43
C GLY A 235 -17.82 -13.31 -5.44
N VAL A 236 -17.64 -12.97 -6.72
CA VAL A 236 -18.50 -13.49 -7.81
C VAL A 236 -18.37 -15.01 -7.93
N ILE A 237 -17.16 -15.56 -7.90
CA ILE A 237 -16.92 -17.01 -7.97
C ILE A 237 -17.57 -17.72 -6.77
N LEU A 238 -17.43 -17.18 -5.55
CA LEU A 238 -18.10 -17.73 -4.37
C LEU A 238 -19.63 -17.70 -4.50
N THR A 239 -20.18 -16.62 -5.04
CA THR A 239 -21.62 -16.48 -5.27
C THR A 239 -22.13 -17.48 -6.31
N ILE A 240 -21.43 -17.62 -7.44
CA ILE A 240 -21.75 -18.61 -8.47
C ILE A 240 -21.73 -20.03 -7.88
N SER A 241 -20.71 -20.35 -7.10
CA SER A 241 -20.56 -21.66 -6.45
C SER A 241 -21.66 -21.94 -5.42
N ALA A 242 -22.16 -20.90 -4.72
CA ALA A 242 -23.27 -21.05 -3.77
C ALA A 242 -24.60 -21.31 -4.48
N ILE A 243 -24.81 -20.70 -5.65
CA ILE A 243 -26.05 -20.89 -6.46
C ILE A 243 -26.00 -22.21 -7.19
N ASN A 244 -24.87 -22.57 -7.78
CA ASN A 244 -24.69 -23.80 -8.56
C ASN A 244 -23.31 -24.44 -8.26
N PRO A 245 -23.25 -25.36 -7.29
CA PRO A 245 -22.00 -25.99 -6.83
C PRO A 245 -21.28 -26.83 -7.92
N GLU A 246 -21.96 -27.21 -8.96
CA GLU A 246 -21.39 -28.04 -10.04
C GLU A 246 -20.59 -27.22 -11.08
N ILE A 247 -20.77 -25.89 -11.10
CA ILE A 247 -20.08 -25.04 -12.08
C ILE A 247 -18.60 -24.83 -11.70
N ILE A 248 -18.33 -24.58 -10.43
CA ILE A 248 -17.01 -24.18 -9.93
C ILE A 248 -16.35 -25.34 -9.20
N PRO A 249 -15.11 -25.73 -9.55
CA PRO A 249 -14.35 -26.73 -8.80
C PRO A 249 -14.16 -26.31 -7.34
N LYS A 250 -14.39 -27.21 -6.38
CA LYS A 250 -14.28 -26.93 -4.94
C LYS A 250 -12.88 -26.39 -4.55
N VAL A 251 -11.84 -26.81 -5.27
CA VAL A 251 -10.46 -26.35 -5.03
C VAL A 251 -10.30 -24.85 -5.31
N ALA A 252 -11.04 -24.28 -6.27
CA ALA A 252 -11.01 -22.85 -6.58
C ALA A 252 -11.61 -21.98 -5.44
N LEU A 253 -12.39 -22.59 -4.54
CA LEU A 253 -12.99 -21.87 -3.41
C LEU A 253 -11.95 -21.50 -2.34
N ILE A 254 -10.86 -22.29 -2.20
CA ILE A 254 -9.82 -22.03 -1.20
C ILE A 254 -9.16 -20.67 -1.44
N PRO A 255 -8.56 -20.41 -2.63
CA PRO A 255 -7.97 -19.09 -2.90
C PRO A 255 -9.03 -17.98 -2.93
N ALA A 256 -10.29 -18.27 -3.33
CA ALA A 256 -11.37 -17.28 -3.31
C ALA A 256 -11.69 -16.80 -1.90
N VAL A 257 -11.89 -17.71 -0.95
CA VAL A 257 -12.15 -17.39 0.46
C VAL A 257 -10.96 -16.66 1.08
N ALA A 258 -9.73 -17.14 0.83
CA ALA A 258 -8.53 -16.51 1.32
C ALA A 258 -8.38 -15.06 0.81
N THR A 259 -8.65 -14.84 -0.50
CA THR A 259 -8.60 -13.51 -1.12
C THR A 259 -9.60 -12.55 -0.48
N VAL A 260 -10.85 -12.96 -0.28
CA VAL A 260 -11.88 -12.14 0.35
C VAL A 260 -11.52 -11.83 1.81
N ALA A 261 -11.09 -12.85 2.58
CA ALA A 261 -10.69 -12.67 3.98
C ALA A 261 -9.51 -11.70 4.12
N LEU A 262 -8.46 -11.85 3.31
CA LEU A 262 -7.31 -10.94 3.31
C LEU A 262 -7.69 -9.52 2.86
N SER A 263 -8.61 -9.40 1.89
CA SER A 263 -9.12 -8.10 1.46
C SER A 263 -9.88 -7.38 2.57
N MET A 264 -10.63 -8.10 3.41
CA MET A 264 -11.29 -7.54 4.60
C MET A 264 -10.27 -7.04 5.63
N VAL A 265 -9.23 -7.81 5.90
CA VAL A 265 -8.13 -7.40 6.81
C VAL A 265 -7.44 -6.14 6.26
N ARG A 266 -7.15 -6.12 4.97
CA ARG A 266 -6.54 -4.96 4.29
C ARG A 266 -7.42 -3.71 4.37
N LEU A 267 -8.73 -3.85 4.17
CA LEU A 267 -9.69 -2.76 4.29
C LEU A 267 -9.77 -2.24 5.74
N ALA A 268 -9.83 -3.12 6.72
CA ALA A 268 -9.85 -2.74 8.13
C ALA A 268 -8.58 -1.96 8.52
N ALA A 269 -7.41 -2.40 8.05
CA ALA A 269 -6.15 -1.70 8.26
C ALA A 269 -6.14 -0.31 7.60
N ALA A 270 -6.64 -0.17 6.37
CA ALA A 270 -6.74 1.10 5.66
C ALA A 270 -7.67 2.09 6.38
N LEU A 271 -8.82 1.62 6.87
CA LEU A 271 -9.75 2.44 7.66
C LEU A 271 -9.14 2.88 8.99
N SER A 272 -8.40 2.02 9.67
CA SER A 272 -7.69 2.36 10.90
C SER A 272 -6.64 3.44 10.66
N GLN A 273 -5.83 3.32 9.61
CA GLN A 273 -4.84 4.31 9.22
C GLN A 273 -5.48 5.67 8.86
N ALA A 274 -6.58 5.65 8.10
CA ALA A 274 -7.31 6.85 7.73
C ALA A 274 -7.88 7.58 8.98
N ARG A 275 -8.43 6.83 9.94
CA ARG A 275 -8.91 7.39 11.21
C ARG A 275 -7.77 8.01 12.03
N SER A 276 -6.65 7.32 12.15
CA SER A 276 -5.47 7.84 12.87
C SER A 276 -4.91 9.10 12.22
N ALA A 277 -4.83 9.14 10.88
CA ALA A 277 -4.40 10.32 10.13
C ALA A 277 -5.36 11.50 10.33
N SER A 278 -6.68 11.25 10.31
CA SER A 278 -7.69 12.28 10.55
C SER A 278 -7.61 12.82 11.98
N ALA A 279 -7.40 11.95 12.98
CA ALA A 279 -7.22 12.36 14.37
C ALA A 279 -5.95 13.22 14.55
N SER A 280 -4.83 12.81 13.92
CA SER A 280 -3.59 13.58 13.95
C SER A 280 -3.73 14.95 13.27
N LEU A 281 -4.49 15.04 12.16
CA LEU A 281 -4.79 16.31 11.49
C LEU A 281 -5.70 17.21 12.33
N ALA A 282 -6.64 16.65 13.08
CA ALA A 282 -7.49 17.38 14.01
C ALA A 282 -6.68 17.97 15.18
N LEU A 283 -5.79 17.17 15.78
CA LEU A 283 -4.86 17.65 16.83
C LEU A 283 -3.90 18.71 16.30
N ALA A 284 -3.44 18.62 15.06
CA ALA A 284 -2.57 19.62 14.43
C ALA A 284 -3.26 20.96 14.13
N ARG A 285 -4.55 21.15 14.50
CA ARG A 285 -5.33 22.38 14.34
C ARG A 285 -5.61 23.13 15.63
N ILE A 286 -5.15 22.60 16.75
CA ILE A 286 -5.40 23.16 18.09
C ILE A 286 -4.05 23.55 18.71
N ASP A 287 -4.05 24.61 19.51
CA ASP A 287 -2.94 25.01 20.37
C ASP A 287 -2.97 24.16 21.65
N GLU A 288 -1.90 23.44 21.94
CA GLU A 288 -1.84 22.46 23.04
C GLU A 288 -1.96 23.11 24.43
N LEU A 289 -1.53 24.36 24.59
CA LEU A 289 -1.57 25.06 25.86
C LEU A 289 -2.96 25.56 26.22
N THR A 290 -3.65 26.14 25.23
CA THR A 290 -4.90 26.87 25.46
C THR A 290 -6.14 26.12 25.00
N GLY A 291 -6.01 25.08 24.19
CA GLY A 291 -7.14 24.36 23.59
C GLY A 291 -7.86 25.14 22.49
N LEU A 292 -7.42 26.35 22.16
CA LEU A 292 -7.96 27.16 21.07
C LEU A 292 -7.49 26.65 19.71
N ALA A 293 -8.09 27.14 18.63
CA ALA A 293 -7.54 26.96 17.31
C ALA A 293 -6.12 27.54 17.24
N ASN A 294 -5.24 26.90 16.47
CA ASN A 294 -3.88 27.40 16.29
C ASN A 294 -3.76 28.29 15.03
N ARG A 295 -2.56 28.84 14.81
CA ARG A 295 -2.24 29.70 13.67
C ARG A 295 -2.63 29.08 12.31
N ARG A 296 -2.44 27.75 12.13
CA ARG A 296 -2.81 27.06 10.88
C ARG A 296 -4.32 27.13 10.63
N SER A 297 -5.11 26.84 11.65
CA SER A 297 -6.57 26.92 11.58
C SER A 297 -7.05 28.35 11.31
N PHE A 298 -6.41 29.32 11.93
CA PHE A 298 -6.71 30.74 11.74
C PHE A 298 -6.49 31.18 10.29
N LEU A 299 -5.33 30.88 9.71
CA LEU A 299 -5.01 31.21 8.31
C LEU A 299 -5.97 30.54 7.33
N ALA A 300 -6.30 29.26 7.55
CA ALA A 300 -7.28 28.55 6.72
C ALA A 300 -8.68 29.22 6.79
N GLN A 301 -9.09 29.74 7.95
CA GLN A 301 -10.37 30.43 8.08
C GLN A 301 -10.38 31.79 7.38
N ILE A 302 -9.26 32.50 7.38
CA ILE A 302 -9.12 33.74 6.62
C ILE A 302 -9.26 33.51 5.12
N GLU A 303 -8.68 32.43 4.61
CA GLU A 303 -8.83 32.05 3.19
C GLU A 303 -10.29 31.80 2.79
N ASN A 304 -11.07 31.21 3.70
CA ASN A 304 -12.50 30.95 3.48
C ASN A 304 -13.35 32.22 3.55
N LEU A 305 -12.85 33.28 4.22
CA LEU A 305 -13.56 34.59 4.30
C LEU A 305 -13.55 35.40 2.99
N LYS A 306 -12.85 34.95 1.95
CA LYS A 306 -12.66 35.71 0.70
C LYS A 306 -13.95 36.09 -0.03
N SER A 307 -15.08 35.50 0.30
CA SER A 307 -16.38 35.73 -0.37
C SER A 307 -17.44 36.42 0.49
N ASP A 308 -17.26 36.53 1.83
CA ASP A 308 -18.28 37.02 2.73
C ASP A 308 -17.80 38.20 3.57
N SER A 309 -18.74 39.10 3.92
CA SER A 309 -18.47 40.15 4.86
C SER A 309 -18.07 39.60 6.23
N GLY A 310 -16.93 40.00 6.75
CA GLY A 310 -16.42 39.57 8.04
C GLY A 310 -15.42 40.56 8.62
N THR A 311 -15.03 40.35 9.86
CA THR A 311 -14.01 41.15 10.54
C THR A 311 -12.91 40.25 11.06
N LEU A 312 -11.68 40.68 10.85
CA LEU A 312 -10.46 40.06 11.38
C LEU A 312 -9.95 40.90 12.55
N LEU A 313 -9.68 40.27 13.68
CA LEU A 313 -8.99 40.89 14.81
C LEU A 313 -7.66 40.16 15.03
N LEU A 314 -6.58 40.92 15.17
CA LEU A 314 -5.32 40.47 15.73
C LEU A 314 -5.09 41.11 17.08
N LEU A 315 -4.65 40.31 18.04
CA LEU A 315 -4.50 40.71 19.43
C LEU A 315 -3.10 40.36 19.92
N ASP A 316 -2.52 41.27 20.69
CA ASP A 316 -1.25 41.08 21.40
C ASP A 316 -1.43 41.50 22.88
N LEU A 317 -0.95 40.69 23.81
CA LEU A 317 -1.11 40.95 25.26
C LEU A 317 -0.06 41.94 25.78
N ASP A 318 -0.49 43.10 26.17
CA ASP A 318 0.39 44.15 26.71
C ASP A 318 0.89 43.78 28.12
N GLY A 319 2.19 43.74 28.31
CA GLY A 319 2.83 43.42 29.59
C GLY A 319 3.01 41.94 29.89
N PHE A 320 2.65 41.01 29.00
CA PHE A 320 2.81 39.56 29.19
C PHE A 320 4.27 39.16 29.44
N LYS A 321 5.22 39.72 28.69
CA LYS A 321 6.64 39.50 28.91
C LYS A 321 7.08 39.81 30.34
N ARG A 322 6.61 40.89 30.93
CA ARG A 322 6.92 41.27 32.33
C ARG A 322 6.42 40.21 33.31
N VAL A 323 5.27 39.58 33.06
CA VAL A 323 4.75 38.48 33.88
C VAL A 323 5.71 37.27 33.83
N ASN A 324 6.12 36.87 32.64
CA ASN A 324 7.11 35.79 32.46
C ASN A 324 8.45 36.11 33.16
N ASP A 325 8.94 37.35 33.01
CA ASP A 325 10.21 37.75 33.58
C ASP A 325 10.16 37.84 35.12
N THR A 326 8.97 38.09 35.70
CA THR A 326 8.81 38.28 37.15
C THR A 326 8.36 37.02 37.88
N LEU A 327 7.44 36.23 37.30
CA LEU A 327 6.79 35.08 37.93
C LEU A 327 7.17 33.76 37.27
N GLY A 328 7.93 33.81 36.18
CA GLY A 328 8.33 32.60 35.43
C GLY A 328 7.35 32.16 34.36
N HIS A 329 7.83 31.29 33.47
CA HIS A 329 7.06 30.80 32.31
C HIS A 329 5.81 29.98 32.67
N GLN A 330 5.81 29.27 33.82
CA GLN A 330 4.64 28.53 34.27
C GLN A 330 3.48 29.45 34.62
N ALA A 331 3.78 30.55 35.28
CA ALA A 331 2.79 31.59 35.56
C ALA A 331 2.23 32.25 34.26
N GLY A 332 3.12 32.51 33.29
CA GLY A 332 2.68 32.98 31.96
C GLY A 332 1.78 31.96 31.23
N ASP A 333 2.09 30.70 31.28
CA ASP A 333 1.24 29.65 30.70
C ASP A 333 -0.12 29.56 31.34
N GLU A 334 -0.20 29.71 32.68
CA GLU A 334 -1.48 29.74 33.41
C GLU A 334 -2.28 30.99 33.08
N LEU A 335 -1.60 32.12 32.95
CA LEU A 335 -2.26 33.38 32.51
C LEU A 335 -2.84 33.21 31.10
N LEU A 336 -2.13 32.63 30.17
CA LEU A 336 -2.62 32.38 28.82
C LEU A 336 -3.85 31.47 28.81
N ARG A 337 -3.89 30.39 29.63
CA ARG A 337 -5.09 29.55 29.78
C ARG A 337 -6.28 30.33 30.29
N GLN A 338 -6.10 31.17 31.32
CA GLN A 338 -7.18 32.00 31.88
C GLN A 338 -7.69 33.04 30.90
N ILE A 339 -6.77 33.70 30.15
CA ILE A 339 -7.15 34.66 29.09
C ILE A 339 -7.95 33.94 28.00
N SER A 340 -7.49 32.82 27.56
CA SER A 340 -8.15 31.98 26.52
C SER A 340 -9.58 31.62 26.94
N LEU A 341 -9.76 31.23 28.18
CA LEU A 341 -11.07 30.93 28.75
C LEU A 341 -11.99 32.18 28.81
N ARG A 342 -11.45 33.34 29.19
CA ARG A 342 -12.24 34.60 29.21
C ARG A 342 -12.59 35.02 27.78
N PHE A 343 -11.67 34.97 26.84
CA PHE A 343 -11.91 35.31 25.44
C PHE A 343 -12.97 34.41 24.80
N SER A 344 -12.90 33.07 25.07
CA SER A 344 -13.88 32.11 24.54
C SER A 344 -15.33 32.40 25.00
N ARG A 345 -15.52 33.05 26.12
CA ARG A 345 -16.87 33.39 26.65
C ARG A 345 -17.49 34.59 25.96
N VAL A 346 -16.69 35.47 25.36
CA VAL A 346 -17.19 36.74 24.75
C VAL A 346 -17.15 36.68 23.22
N VAL A 347 -16.40 35.73 22.65
CA VAL A 347 -16.38 35.52 21.19
C VAL A 347 -17.70 34.87 20.78
N PRO A 348 -18.47 35.43 19.83
CA PRO A 348 -19.77 34.89 19.42
C PRO A 348 -19.68 33.52 18.77
N TYR A 349 -20.74 32.75 18.90
CA TYR A 349 -20.88 31.47 18.20
C TYR A 349 -20.77 31.69 16.68
N GLY A 350 -20.04 30.77 16.01
CA GLY A 350 -19.74 30.88 14.58
C GLY A 350 -18.49 31.68 14.26
N SER A 351 -17.85 32.35 15.23
CA SER A 351 -16.53 32.98 15.09
C SER A 351 -15.43 32.02 15.47
N LEU A 352 -14.22 32.22 14.91
CA LEU A 352 -13.03 31.46 15.27
C LEU A 352 -12.14 32.29 16.18
N LEU A 353 -11.84 31.80 17.38
CA LEU A 353 -10.79 32.30 18.25
C LEU A 353 -9.57 31.37 18.17
N ALA A 354 -8.40 31.94 17.95
CA ALA A 354 -7.14 31.18 17.80
C ALA A 354 -6.02 31.82 18.61
N ARG A 355 -5.06 30.99 19.06
CA ARG A 355 -3.76 31.46 19.52
C ARG A 355 -2.75 31.31 18.40
N LEU A 356 -2.05 32.40 18.06
CA LEU A 356 -1.15 32.44 16.92
C LEU A 356 0.31 32.08 17.29
N GLY A 357 0.66 32.27 18.55
CA GLY A 357 1.96 31.97 19.15
C GLY A 357 2.29 32.98 20.24
N GLY A 358 3.08 32.56 21.24
CA GLY A 358 3.45 33.47 22.36
C GLY A 358 2.22 34.08 23.04
N ASP A 359 2.09 35.40 22.99
CA ASP A 359 1.05 36.24 23.53
C ASP A 359 0.07 36.78 22.47
N GLU A 360 0.17 36.27 21.23
CA GLU A 360 -0.66 36.69 20.11
C GLU A 360 -1.91 35.80 19.95
N PHE A 361 -3.06 36.46 19.76
CA PHE A 361 -4.34 35.81 19.46
C PHE A 361 -4.95 36.38 18.17
N GLY A 362 -5.85 35.63 17.59
CA GLY A 362 -6.59 36.04 16.40
C GLY A 362 -8.08 35.70 16.53
N VAL A 363 -8.96 36.56 16.03
CA VAL A 363 -10.40 36.27 15.95
C VAL A 363 -10.90 36.55 14.54
N VAL A 364 -11.61 35.57 13.97
CA VAL A 364 -12.32 35.72 12.71
C VAL A 364 -13.82 35.75 13.01
N ILE A 365 -14.47 36.82 12.66
CA ILE A 365 -15.88 37.05 12.95
C ILE A 365 -16.63 37.14 11.63
N PRO A 366 -17.55 36.22 11.32
CA PRO A 366 -18.45 36.37 10.18
C PRO A 366 -19.47 37.47 10.42
N GLY A 367 -19.86 38.20 9.38
CA GLY A 367 -20.88 39.26 9.46
C GLY A 367 -20.33 40.68 9.46
N GLY A 368 -21.21 41.67 9.63
CA GLY A 368 -20.94 43.10 9.37
C GLY A 368 -20.00 43.79 10.37
N VAL A 369 -19.55 44.99 9.98
CA VAL A 369 -18.56 45.86 10.66
C VAL A 369 -18.87 46.13 12.15
N ARG A 370 -20.16 46.29 12.50
CA ARG A 370 -20.58 46.59 13.85
C ARG A 370 -20.27 45.47 14.84
N HIS A 371 -20.43 44.22 14.41
CA HIS A 371 -20.18 43.04 15.23
C HIS A 371 -18.71 42.90 15.64
N GLY A 372 -17.80 43.19 14.70
CA GLY A 372 -16.36 43.20 14.99
C GLY A 372 -15.91 44.25 16.01
N GLN A 373 -16.60 45.40 16.09
CA GLN A 373 -16.32 46.42 17.09
C GLN A 373 -16.79 46.01 18.48
N GLU A 374 -17.99 45.45 18.58
CA GLU A 374 -18.57 44.96 19.84
C GLU A 374 -17.69 43.86 20.45
N VAL A 375 -17.25 42.91 19.63
CA VAL A 375 -16.34 41.82 20.06
C VAL A 375 -15.00 42.40 20.53
N ALA A 376 -14.39 43.30 19.78
CA ALA A 376 -13.11 43.91 20.19
C ALA A 376 -13.23 44.65 21.55
N GLN A 377 -14.32 45.38 21.76
CA GLN A 377 -14.59 46.03 23.06
C GLN A 377 -14.81 45.02 24.20
N ALA A 378 -15.56 43.95 23.95
CA ALA A 378 -15.75 42.88 24.92
C ALA A 378 -14.43 42.19 25.29
N LEU A 379 -13.56 41.87 24.31
CA LEU A 379 -12.24 41.30 24.57
C LEU A 379 -11.36 42.22 25.42
N THR A 380 -11.30 43.53 25.10
CA THR A 380 -10.59 44.53 25.91
C THR A 380 -11.12 44.60 27.34
N SER A 381 -12.43 44.56 27.51
CA SER A 381 -13.06 44.62 28.84
C SER A 381 -12.75 43.34 29.67
N THR A 382 -12.60 42.17 29.07
CA THR A 382 -12.31 40.94 29.81
C THR A 382 -10.91 40.90 30.42
N VAL A 383 -9.92 41.57 29.83
CA VAL A 383 -8.55 41.67 30.37
C VAL A 383 -8.36 42.81 31.35
N SER A 384 -9.30 43.75 31.43
CA SER A 384 -9.27 44.85 32.40
C SER A 384 -9.44 44.38 33.85
N TYR A 385 -10.00 43.18 34.04
CA TYR A 385 -10.14 42.58 35.37
C TYR A 385 -8.87 41.74 35.67
N PRO A 386 -8.35 41.88 36.92
CA PRO A 386 -7.16 41.14 37.33
C PRO A 386 -7.31 39.62 37.15
N PHE A 387 -6.16 38.98 36.95
CA PHE A 387 -6.02 37.50 36.94
C PHE A 387 -5.32 37.07 38.23
N ILE A 388 -5.71 35.93 38.77
CA ILE A 388 -5.01 35.34 39.91
C ILE A 388 -4.16 34.22 39.35
N VAL A 389 -2.83 34.40 39.38
CA VAL A 389 -1.85 33.43 38.87
C VAL A 389 -0.86 33.11 39.97
N GLU A 390 -0.78 31.85 40.37
CA GLU A 390 0.05 31.36 41.48
C GLU A 390 -0.12 32.17 42.79
N GLY A 391 -1.36 32.65 43.06
CA GLY A 391 -1.68 33.43 44.24
C GLY A 391 -1.36 34.94 44.13
N HIS A 392 -0.80 35.39 43.00
CA HIS A 392 -0.50 36.79 42.72
C HIS A 392 -1.58 37.45 41.84
N GLU A 393 -1.93 38.66 42.12
CA GLU A 393 -2.83 39.47 41.30
C GLU A 393 -2.03 40.06 40.12
N VAL A 394 -2.42 39.72 38.91
CA VAL A 394 -1.73 40.10 37.67
C VAL A 394 -2.70 40.87 36.77
N THR A 395 -2.26 42.02 36.28
CA THR A 395 -2.97 42.81 35.28
C THR A 395 -2.19 42.88 34.00
N VAL A 396 -2.90 42.67 32.89
CA VAL A 396 -2.36 42.79 31.53
C VAL A 396 -3.31 43.59 30.66
N GLY A 397 -2.80 44.24 29.64
CA GLY A 397 -3.59 44.90 28.61
C GLY A 397 -3.72 44.03 27.35
N VAL A 398 -4.43 44.58 26.38
CA VAL A 398 -4.49 44.02 25.04
C VAL A 398 -4.50 45.10 23.98
N SER A 399 -3.65 44.93 22.97
CA SER A 399 -3.63 45.77 21.77
C SER A 399 -4.31 45.02 20.63
N ILE A 400 -5.35 45.58 20.03
CA ILE A 400 -6.21 44.94 19.03
C ILE A 400 -6.16 45.70 17.71
N GLY A 401 -5.70 45.05 16.66
CA GLY A 401 -5.85 45.51 15.27
C GLY A 401 -7.10 44.92 14.64
N ARG A 402 -7.97 45.76 14.10
CA ARG A 402 -9.23 45.38 13.48
C ARG A 402 -9.23 45.71 11.98
N VAL A 403 -9.61 44.74 11.15
CA VAL A 403 -9.79 44.92 9.71
C VAL A 403 -11.13 44.36 9.29
N VAL A 404 -11.86 45.14 8.50
CA VAL A 404 -13.07 44.64 7.83
C VAL A 404 -12.67 43.96 6.52
N ASN A 405 -13.22 42.80 6.26
CA ASN A 405 -12.97 42.09 5.01
C ASN A 405 -13.61 42.84 3.84
N ASP A 406 -12.79 43.30 2.94
CA ASP A 406 -13.17 43.99 1.71
C ASP A 406 -12.84 43.18 0.45
N GLY A 407 -12.55 41.84 0.63
CA GLY A 407 -12.14 40.94 -0.43
C GLY A 407 -10.66 41.04 -0.79
N SER A 408 -9.87 41.86 -0.09
CA SER A 408 -8.44 42.01 -0.36
C SER A 408 -7.62 40.80 0.18
N ILE A 409 -6.48 40.51 -0.47
CA ILE A 409 -5.61 39.37 -0.13
C ILE A 409 -4.77 39.62 1.13
N ASP A 410 -4.60 40.90 1.53
CA ASP A 410 -3.63 41.33 2.55
C ASP A 410 -4.24 41.64 3.93
N LEU A 411 -5.40 41.05 4.25
CA LEU A 411 -6.12 41.27 5.51
C LEU A 411 -5.22 41.08 6.74
N MET A 412 -4.38 40.04 6.73
CA MET A 412 -3.48 39.71 7.85
C MET A 412 -2.47 40.86 8.10
N ARG A 413 -1.81 41.34 7.03
CA ARG A 413 -0.85 42.45 7.11
C ARG A 413 -1.50 43.75 7.61
N ARG A 414 -2.71 44.03 7.15
CA ARG A 414 -3.49 45.22 7.58
C ARG A 414 -3.86 45.13 9.04
N ALA A 415 -4.29 43.97 9.52
CA ALA A 415 -4.61 43.74 10.92
C ALA A 415 -3.38 43.88 11.82
N ASP A 416 -2.24 43.37 11.39
CA ASP A 416 -0.95 43.48 12.06
C ASP A 416 -0.52 44.98 12.18
N THR A 417 -0.61 45.73 11.09
CA THR A 417 -0.31 47.17 11.09
C THR A 417 -1.21 47.93 12.10
N ALA A 418 -2.52 47.64 12.12
CA ALA A 418 -3.44 48.29 13.07
C ALA A 418 -3.18 47.85 14.51
N MET A 419 -2.80 46.62 14.76
CA MET A 419 -2.44 46.11 16.08
C MET A 419 -1.15 46.80 16.60
N TYR A 420 -0.16 46.95 15.74
CA TYR A 420 1.06 47.68 16.07
C TYR A 420 0.78 49.16 16.41
N GLU A 421 -0.13 49.80 15.68
CA GLU A 421 -0.60 51.19 16.02
C GLU A 421 -1.29 51.21 17.37
N ALA A 422 -2.15 50.24 17.68
CA ALA A 422 -2.78 50.12 19.00
C ALA A 422 -1.73 50.01 20.12
N LYS A 423 -0.72 49.18 19.93
CA LYS A 423 0.39 48.99 20.88
C LYS A 423 1.20 50.26 21.13
N ARG A 424 1.46 51.05 20.08
CA ARG A 424 2.14 52.34 20.20
C ARG A 424 1.32 53.43 20.89
N SER A 425 0.00 53.35 20.78
CA SER A 425 -0.93 54.32 21.44
C SER A 425 -1.22 53.98 22.90
N GLY A 426 -0.61 52.94 23.46
CA GLY A 426 -0.82 52.54 24.86
C GLY A 426 -1.91 51.50 25.06
N GLY A 427 -2.24 50.73 24.03
CA GLY A 427 -3.25 49.65 24.07
C GLY A 427 -4.61 50.04 23.48
N GLY A 428 -5.54 49.11 23.53
CA GLY A 428 -6.90 49.28 23.01
C GLY A 428 -7.08 48.80 21.58
N THR A 429 -8.11 49.33 20.88
CA THR A 429 -8.49 48.86 19.55
C THR A 429 -8.29 49.90 18.47
N VAL A 430 -7.58 49.57 17.41
CA VAL A 430 -7.42 50.42 16.21
C VAL A 430 -8.08 49.74 15.01
N LEU A 431 -8.90 50.46 14.28
CA LEU A 431 -9.43 50.05 12.98
C LEU A 431 -8.44 50.45 11.89
N TRP A 432 -7.99 49.51 11.13
CA TRP A 432 -7.20 49.81 9.94
C TRP A 432 -8.01 50.67 8.95
N LYS A 433 -7.39 51.73 8.50
CA LYS A 433 -7.90 52.64 7.46
C LYS A 433 -6.93 52.64 6.29
N PRO A 434 -7.43 52.60 5.04
CA PRO A 434 -6.58 52.63 3.86
C PRO A 434 -5.74 53.89 3.73
#